data_0de39f0b2f0d4bdd66966fea9c6eb0e6
#
_entry.id   0de39f0b2f0d4bdd66966fea9c6eb0e6
#
_cell.length_a   1.000
_cell.length_b   1.000
_cell.length_c   1.000
_cell.angle_alpha   90.00
_cell.angle_beta   90.00
_cell.angle_gamma   90.00
#
_symmetry.space_group_name_H-M   'P 1'
#
loop_
_entity.id
_entity.type
_entity.pdbx_description
1 polymer ?
#
loop_
_entity_poly.entity_id
_entity_poly.type
_entity_poly.pdbx_seq_one_letter_code
_entity_poly.pdbx_strand_id
1 'polypeptide(L)'
;MSLPAPIESRLLAMLHARTDTLEAGDPIPEPLVLSSAFALPSNPDARRTYARYTNPTIEATEARLAALEDAPCLLFPSGMGAYSAAFMALLKGGDRVLMLSDGYYAARNLVSDIMAPFGVVLETC
;
A
#
# COMPACT_ATOMS: atom_id res chain seq x y z
N MET A 1 20.96 8.46 -6.26
CA MET A 1 19.51 8.53 -6.04
C MET A 1 19.00 9.72 -6.86
N SER A 2 18.25 9.47 -7.94
CA SER A 2 17.69 10.55 -8.78
C SER A 2 16.57 11.25 -8.01
N LEU A 3 16.41 12.56 -8.22
CA LEU A 3 15.26 13.29 -7.68
C LEU A 3 13.95 12.74 -8.29
N PRO A 4 12.86 12.68 -7.52
CA PRO A 4 11.56 12.27 -8.03
C PRO A 4 11.10 13.23 -9.14
N ALA A 5 10.30 12.72 -10.06
CA ALA A 5 9.69 13.53 -11.12
C ALA A 5 8.85 14.69 -10.53
N PRO A 6 8.71 15.83 -11.24
CA PRO A 6 7.86 16.93 -10.79
C PRO A 6 6.44 16.46 -10.48
N ILE A 7 5.80 17.06 -9.47
CA ILE A 7 4.45 16.66 -9.01
C ILE A 7 3.41 16.69 -10.13
N GLU A 8 3.50 17.68 -11.03
CA GLU A 8 2.61 17.82 -12.18
C GLU A 8 2.69 16.61 -13.13
N SER A 9 3.90 16.13 -13.42
CA SER A 9 4.12 14.95 -14.24
C SER A 9 3.56 13.69 -13.58
N ARG A 10 3.70 13.57 -12.27
CA ARG A 10 3.18 12.45 -11.49
C ARG A 10 1.65 12.46 -11.40
N LEU A 11 1.05 13.64 -11.26
CA LEU A 11 -0.41 13.81 -11.31
C LEU A 11 -0.97 13.41 -12.68
N LEU A 12 -0.32 13.82 -13.77
CA LEU A 12 -0.72 13.41 -15.12
C LEU A 12 -0.58 11.89 -15.29
N ALA A 13 0.52 11.29 -14.85
CA ALA A 13 0.71 9.85 -14.90
C ALA A 13 -0.37 9.10 -14.10
N MET A 14 -0.73 9.57 -12.91
CA MET A 14 -1.82 9.00 -12.12
C MET A 14 -3.18 9.09 -12.82
N LEU A 15 -3.50 10.24 -13.41
CA LEU A 15 -4.77 10.47 -14.10
C LEU A 15 -4.90 9.62 -15.37
N HIS A 16 -3.81 9.42 -16.08
CA HIS A 16 -3.75 8.72 -17.36
C HIS A 16 -3.17 7.30 -17.28
N ALA A 17 -3.00 6.75 -16.08
CA ALA A 17 -2.35 5.45 -15.86
C ALA A 17 -2.95 4.28 -16.67
N ARG A 18 -4.18 4.42 -17.16
CA ARG A 18 -4.87 3.40 -17.96
C ARG A 18 -5.03 3.78 -19.44
N THR A 19 -4.83 5.04 -19.80
CA THR A 19 -5.19 5.57 -21.14
C THR A 19 -4.53 4.79 -22.27
N ASP A 20 -3.27 4.40 -22.08
CA ASP A 20 -2.47 3.70 -23.11
C ASP A 20 -2.85 2.21 -23.27
N THR A 21 -3.67 1.67 -22.37
CA THR A 21 -4.10 0.25 -22.38
C THR A 21 -5.56 0.06 -22.73
N LEU A 22 -6.31 1.15 -23.00
CA LEU A 22 -7.73 1.09 -23.34
C LEU A 22 -7.91 0.67 -24.82
N GLU A 23 -8.81 -0.27 -25.03
CA GLU A 23 -9.30 -0.66 -26.35
C GLU A 23 -10.66 -0.03 -26.64
N ALA A 24 -11.06 -0.03 -27.92
CA ALA A 24 -12.36 0.51 -28.31
C ALA A 24 -13.50 -0.29 -27.64
N GLY A 25 -14.33 0.41 -26.85
CA GLY A 25 -15.42 -0.20 -26.08
C GLY A 25 -15.10 -0.41 -24.61
N ASP A 26 -13.86 -0.21 -24.17
CA ASP A 26 -13.51 -0.28 -22.75
C ASP A 26 -14.09 0.91 -21.97
N PRO A 27 -14.53 0.68 -20.72
CA PRO A 27 -14.91 1.78 -19.85
C PRO A 27 -13.69 2.63 -19.50
N ILE A 28 -13.82 3.95 -19.64
CA ILE A 28 -12.73 4.89 -19.28
C ILE A 28 -12.32 4.77 -17.79
N PRO A 29 -13.27 4.80 -16.83
CA PRO A 29 -12.92 4.53 -15.44
C PRO A 29 -12.67 3.03 -15.23
N GLU A 30 -11.80 2.71 -14.26
CA GLU A 30 -11.57 1.33 -13.86
C GLU A 30 -12.85 0.70 -13.31
N PRO A 31 -13.26 -0.48 -13.81
CA PRO A 31 -14.44 -1.17 -13.28
C PRO A 31 -14.26 -1.56 -11.82
N LEU A 32 -15.33 -1.43 -11.03
CA LEU A 32 -15.36 -1.92 -9.66
C LEU A 32 -15.60 -3.43 -9.65
N VAL A 33 -14.64 -4.19 -9.18
CA VAL A 33 -14.72 -5.64 -9.00
C VAL A 33 -15.05 -5.95 -7.55
N LEU A 34 -16.31 -6.31 -7.29
CA LEU A 34 -16.80 -6.62 -5.93
C LEU A 34 -16.67 -8.10 -5.56
N SER A 35 -16.14 -8.93 -6.47
CA SER A 35 -15.97 -10.36 -6.20
C SER A 35 -14.91 -10.59 -5.11
N SER A 36 -15.24 -11.44 -4.13
CA SER A 36 -14.29 -11.90 -3.12
C SER A 36 -13.53 -13.16 -3.55
N ALA A 37 -14.07 -13.94 -4.47
CA ALA A 37 -13.48 -15.18 -4.96
C ALA A 37 -13.38 -15.15 -6.49
N PHE A 38 -12.32 -15.74 -7.01
CA PHE A 38 -12.05 -15.85 -8.45
C PHE A 38 -12.01 -17.31 -8.85
N ALA A 39 -12.32 -17.60 -10.10
CA ALA A 39 -12.19 -18.94 -10.65
C ALA A 39 -10.74 -19.40 -10.51
N LEU A 40 -10.55 -20.57 -9.88
CA LEU A 40 -9.24 -21.17 -9.76
C LEU A 40 -8.92 -21.87 -11.06
N PRO A 41 -7.95 -21.42 -11.83
CA PRO A 41 -7.50 -22.15 -13.00
C PRO A 41 -6.78 -23.41 -12.56
N SER A 42 -6.68 -24.37 -13.46
CA SER A 42 -5.84 -25.56 -13.29
C SER A 42 -4.33 -25.23 -13.20
N ASN A 43 -4.00 -23.96 -13.46
CA ASN A 43 -2.64 -23.45 -13.39
C ASN A 43 -2.34 -22.89 -11.98
N PRO A 44 -1.29 -23.37 -11.26
CA PRO A 44 -0.89 -22.86 -9.97
C PRO A 44 -0.42 -21.39 -9.99
N ASP A 45 -0.08 -20.84 -11.15
CA ASP A 45 0.37 -19.46 -11.33
C ASP A 45 -0.77 -18.44 -11.46
N ALA A 46 -2.01 -18.83 -11.13
CA ALA A 46 -3.14 -17.91 -11.14
C ALA A 46 -2.89 -16.71 -10.21
N ARG A 47 -2.80 -15.55 -10.83
CA ARG A 47 -2.52 -14.29 -10.12
C ARG A 47 -3.60 -13.93 -9.11
N ARG A 48 -4.86 -14.32 -9.35
CA ARG A 48 -6.01 -13.98 -8.50
C ARG A 48 -6.74 -15.23 -8.08
N THR A 49 -6.82 -15.46 -6.79
CA THR A 49 -7.55 -16.58 -6.18
C THR A 49 -8.63 -16.07 -5.23
N TYR A 50 -8.30 -15.06 -4.46
CA TYR A 50 -9.17 -14.48 -3.45
C TYR A 50 -8.84 -13.01 -3.22
N ALA A 51 -9.87 -12.17 -3.05
CA ALA A 51 -9.72 -10.70 -2.95
C ALA A 51 -8.85 -10.21 -1.78
N ARG A 52 -8.67 -11.03 -0.74
CA ARG A 52 -7.75 -10.71 0.37
C ARG A 52 -6.29 -10.66 -0.06
N TYR A 53 -5.93 -11.44 -1.09
CA TYR A 53 -4.57 -11.43 -1.64
C TYR A 53 -4.42 -10.39 -2.75
N THR A 54 -5.34 -10.41 -3.70
CA THR A 54 -5.35 -9.49 -4.84
C THR A 54 -6.76 -9.27 -5.36
N ASN A 55 -7.06 -8.03 -5.78
CA ASN A 55 -8.33 -7.67 -6.40
C ASN A 55 -8.04 -6.61 -7.48
N PRO A 56 -8.65 -6.70 -8.69
CA PRO A 56 -8.40 -5.74 -9.77
C PRO A 56 -8.58 -4.29 -9.36
N THR A 57 -9.59 -3.97 -8.56
CA THR A 57 -9.85 -2.59 -8.09
C THR A 57 -8.74 -2.09 -7.16
N ILE A 58 -8.27 -2.95 -6.25
CA ILE A 58 -7.16 -2.62 -5.33
C ILE A 58 -5.89 -2.42 -6.15
N GLU A 59 -5.55 -3.37 -7.03
CA GLU A 59 -4.37 -3.29 -7.89
C GLU A 59 -4.34 -2.02 -8.74
N ALA A 60 -5.49 -1.65 -9.34
CA ALA A 60 -5.60 -0.43 -10.14
C ALA A 60 -5.41 0.83 -9.29
N THR A 61 -5.90 0.84 -8.05
CA THR A 61 -5.73 1.96 -7.13
C THR A 61 -4.28 2.08 -6.67
N GLU A 62 -3.65 0.95 -6.32
CA GLU A 62 -2.22 0.90 -5.95
C GLU A 62 -1.34 1.39 -7.09
N ALA A 63 -1.62 0.99 -8.33
CA ALA A 63 -0.88 1.44 -9.51
C ALA A 63 -0.98 2.96 -9.73
N ARG A 64 -2.16 3.56 -9.51
CA ARG A 64 -2.34 5.02 -9.59
C ARG A 64 -1.59 5.76 -8.49
N LEU A 65 -1.66 5.26 -7.26
CA LEU A 65 -0.89 5.84 -6.15
C LEU A 65 0.61 5.68 -6.36
N ALA A 66 1.05 4.54 -6.87
CA ALA A 66 2.45 4.30 -7.20
C ALA A 66 2.97 5.31 -8.25
N ALA A 67 2.16 5.65 -9.26
CA ALA A 67 2.50 6.68 -10.24
C ALA A 67 2.58 8.08 -9.60
N LEU A 68 1.70 8.39 -8.64
CA LEU A 68 1.73 9.66 -7.91
C LEU A 68 2.93 9.77 -6.96
N GLU A 69 3.25 8.69 -6.25
CA GLU A 69 4.33 8.68 -5.25
C GLU A 69 5.72 8.39 -5.86
N ASP A 70 5.77 8.02 -7.15
CA ASP A 70 6.99 7.55 -7.83
C ASP A 70 7.64 6.37 -7.07
N ALA A 71 6.82 5.51 -6.50
CA ALA A 71 7.22 4.37 -5.68
C ALA A 71 6.10 3.31 -5.61
N PRO A 72 6.44 2.02 -5.40
CA PRO A 72 5.43 1.00 -5.15
C PRO A 72 4.55 1.35 -3.95
N CYS A 73 3.24 1.19 -4.09
CA CYS A 73 2.26 1.44 -3.03
C CYS A 73 1.46 0.18 -2.71
N LEU A 74 1.12 0.02 -1.45
CA LEU A 74 0.21 -1.02 -0.95
C LEU A 74 -0.93 -0.38 -0.16
N LEU A 75 -2.15 -0.82 -0.41
CA LEU A 75 -3.33 -0.37 0.30
C LEU A 75 -3.65 -1.24 1.50
N PHE A 76 -4.03 -0.58 2.59
CA PHE A 76 -4.51 -1.21 3.82
C PHE A 76 -5.89 -0.66 4.18
N PRO A 77 -6.72 -1.43 4.89
CA PRO A 77 -8.09 -1.01 5.25
C PRO A 77 -8.12 0.14 6.26
N SER A 78 -6.98 0.50 6.84
CA SER A 78 -6.83 1.64 7.74
C SER A 78 -5.38 2.11 7.83
N GLY A 79 -5.16 3.36 8.25
CA GLY A 79 -3.82 3.87 8.53
C GLY A 79 -3.10 3.07 9.62
N MET A 80 -3.79 2.63 10.68
CA MET A 80 -3.19 1.77 11.69
C MET A 80 -2.85 0.37 11.15
N GLY A 81 -3.63 -0.14 10.20
CA GLY A 81 -3.27 -1.36 9.45
C GLY A 81 -1.97 -1.20 8.68
N ALA A 82 -1.78 -0.06 8.03
CA ALA A 82 -0.53 0.26 7.32
C ALA A 82 0.66 0.39 8.29
N TYR A 83 0.50 1.12 9.42
CA TYR A 83 1.55 1.22 10.44
C TYR A 83 1.93 -0.15 11.01
N SER A 84 0.94 -0.95 11.37
CA SER A 84 1.19 -2.30 11.92
C SER A 84 1.93 -3.18 10.92
N ALA A 85 1.49 -3.20 9.67
CA ALA A 85 2.15 -3.98 8.63
C ALA A 85 3.60 -3.52 8.37
N ALA A 86 3.82 -2.21 8.28
CA ALA A 86 5.15 -1.65 8.07
C ALA A 86 6.10 -1.98 9.24
N PHE A 87 5.65 -1.78 10.46
CA PHE A 87 6.48 -2.04 11.64
C PHE A 87 6.78 -3.53 11.79
N MET A 88 5.78 -4.41 11.60
CA MET A 88 6.00 -5.86 11.67
C MET A 88 6.92 -6.39 10.55
N ALA A 89 6.91 -5.73 9.39
CA ALA A 89 7.77 -6.13 8.27
C ALA A 89 9.22 -5.65 8.43
N LEU A 90 9.44 -4.50 9.08
CA LEU A 90 10.73 -3.81 9.11
C LEU A 90 11.47 -3.97 10.44
N LEU A 91 10.75 -4.18 11.55
CA LEU A 91 11.32 -4.17 12.89
C LEU A 91 11.47 -5.56 13.48
N LYS A 92 12.52 -5.74 14.27
CA LYS A 92 12.81 -6.93 15.06
C LYS A 92 13.21 -6.55 16.48
N GLY A 93 13.26 -7.49 17.37
CA GLY A 93 13.73 -7.28 18.75
C GLY A 93 15.11 -6.64 18.78
N GLY A 94 15.27 -5.58 19.57
CA GLY A 94 16.47 -4.76 19.67
C GLY A 94 16.49 -3.51 18.78
N ASP A 95 15.58 -3.39 17.83
CA ASP A 95 15.50 -2.20 16.98
C ASP A 95 14.90 -1.00 17.73
N ARG A 96 15.25 0.20 17.25
CA ARG A 96 14.80 1.48 17.80
C ARG A 96 13.99 2.24 16.77
N VAL A 97 12.85 2.77 17.20
CA VAL A 97 11.97 3.59 16.36
C VAL A 97 11.96 5.01 16.90
N LEU A 98 12.39 5.96 16.09
CA LEU A 98 12.32 7.37 16.41
C LEU A 98 11.04 7.98 15.82
N MET A 99 10.20 8.56 16.65
CA MET A 99 8.95 9.19 16.26
C MET A 99 8.82 10.60 16.81
N LEU A 100 8.09 11.46 16.09
CA LEU A 100 7.78 12.80 16.59
C LEU A 100 6.91 12.72 17.85
N SER A 101 7.23 13.53 18.87
CA SER A 101 6.50 13.57 20.14
C SER A 101 5.07 14.08 19.97
N ASP A 102 4.83 14.95 18.99
CA ASP A 102 3.51 15.48 18.61
C ASP A 102 2.84 14.72 17.46
N GLY A 103 3.48 13.63 16.95
CA GLY A 103 2.96 12.77 15.91
C GLY A 103 1.72 11.98 16.35
N TYR A 104 1.18 11.17 15.42
CA TYR A 104 -0.05 10.40 15.68
C TYR A 104 0.12 9.44 16.86
N TYR A 105 -0.60 9.71 17.94
CA TYR A 105 -0.44 9.03 19.24
C TYR A 105 -0.66 7.50 19.15
N ALA A 106 -1.63 7.04 18.32
CA ALA A 106 -1.92 5.61 18.24
C ALA A 106 -0.77 4.81 17.59
N ALA A 107 -0.01 5.42 16.67
CA ALA A 107 1.18 4.79 16.13
C ALA A 107 2.30 4.68 17.18
N ARG A 108 2.46 5.70 18.06
CA ARG A 108 3.38 5.60 19.19
C ARG A 108 2.96 4.53 20.18
N ASN A 109 1.66 4.48 20.53
CA ASN A 109 1.14 3.44 21.41
C ASN A 109 1.31 2.04 20.84
N LEU A 110 1.22 1.87 19.52
CA LEU A 110 1.53 0.59 18.88
C LEU A 110 2.95 0.13 19.21
N VAL A 111 3.92 1.05 19.20
CA VAL A 111 5.31 0.71 19.53
C VAL A 111 5.46 0.51 21.04
N SER A 112 4.99 1.46 21.88
CA SER A 112 5.17 1.42 23.34
C SER A 112 4.44 0.26 24.02
N ASP A 113 3.23 -0.06 23.58
CA ASP A 113 2.36 -0.98 24.30
C ASP A 113 2.36 -2.39 23.69
N ILE A 114 2.50 -2.47 22.36
CA ILE A 114 2.38 -3.72 21.64
C ILE A 114 3.75 -4.29 21.22
N MET A 115 4.67 -3.43 20.76
CA MET A 115 5.96 -3.90 20.24
C MET A 115 7.08 -3.91 21.28
N ALA A 116 7.00 -3.09 22.31
CA ALA A 116 8.01 -3.06 23.39
C ALA A 116 8.20 -4.43 24.09
N PRO A 117 7.15 -5.23 24.37
CA PRO A 117 7.32 -6.60 24.88
C PRO A 117 8.14 -7.51 23.96
N PHE A 118 8.24 -7.22 22.68
CA PHE A 118 9.08 -7.94 21.70
C PHE A 118 10.47 -7.33 21.52
N GLY A 119 10.82 -6.34 22.38
CA GLY A 119 12.16 -5.75 22.42
C GLY A 119 12.37 -4.56 21.49
N VAL A 120 11.32 -4.00 20.89
CA VAL A 120 11.40 -2.76 20.10
C VAL A 120 11.38 -1.55 21.06
N VAL A 121 12.27 -0.59 20.85
CA VAL A 121 12.40 0.60 21.69
C VAL A 121 11.85 1.83 20.99
N LEU A 122 10.87 2.52 21.60
CA LEU A 122 10.38 3.80 21.13
C LEU A 122 11.26 4.94 21.66
N GLU A 123 11.67 5.80 20.77
CA GLU A 123 12.27 7.11 21.10
C GLU A 123 11.44 8.23 20.50
N THR A 124 11.37 9.36 21.17
CA THR A 124 10.65 10.53 20.70
C THR A 124 11.57 11.74 20.60
N CYS A 125 11.33 12.59 19.60
CA CYS A 125 12.02 13.86 19.40
C CYS A 125 11.02 15.00 19.24
#